data_6876f14cd9dbe822d7f5080b924a7249
#
_entry.id   6876f14cd9dbe822d7f5080b924a7249
#
_cell.length_a   1.000
_cell.length_b   1.000
_cell.length_c   1.000
_cell.angle_alpha   90.00
_cell.angle_beta   90.00
_cell.angle_gamma   90.00
#
_symmetry.space_group_name_H-M   'P 1'
#
loop_
_entity.id
_entity.type
_entity.pdbx_description
1 polymer ?
#
loop_
_entity_poly.entity_id
_entity_poly.type
_entity_poly.pdbx_seq_one_letter_code
_entity_poly.pdbx_strand_id
1 'polypeptide(L)'
;MEIVTMVLSLLGGIALFLFGMSLMGDGLKSVAGNKLEAFLYKMTNTSLKGVALGAGVTSVIQSSSATTVMVIGFVNSGMMKLRQAIGIIMGANIGTSITGWILCLSYVGGSSGIASLFSTATITTLFAFIGICLKTFGKRTTHKNVGNIMLGFAILMTGMQQMSGAVSPLRTNETFISMLTMFSNPVMGILVGICFTAVLQSASAAIGIVQALSMTGSLTFAAAFPINLGIGIGAACPVLISALSANKNGKRTALEYLINDLFGMIIWSILFYGSNTFMHYDFVNKVMSPVNIALMNTVIRCGNVLALFWFIPQIEKLLMRLIKDSPEDLAEQADFDLLEERLIPYPALAIAQCHRVMNGMAKKVRNNVNRSMNLINEFRPEKYEKVHRKEKLIDKYEARLGSYLMQLTKQALNTEQTRQTSLYLHTISDFERIGDHAADIAEMSKSISENRMEMSEAAMDELNLVMEAVRESMNMTYHAYLEDDLNLARRVSPLGIVIRGLCDEMKLRHVERLSQGNCGLEEGTVFNDLLNSLNRIATHCASSMVALIKIREKDTDIHIHDSKVYAIDGDDYKTTLAEYHEKYDLGQREGRIVSMEDEQVE
;
A
#
# COMPACT_ATOMS: atom_id res chain seq x y z
N MET A 1 -15.56 44.95 14.10
CA MET A 1 -16.48 44.23 13.19
C MET A 1 -15.80 43.95 11.85
N GLU A 2 -15.11 44.93 11.24
CA GLU A 2 -14.41 44.76 9.95
C GLU A 2 -13.37 43.64 9.92
N ILE A 3 -12.55 43.49 10.98
CA ILE A 3 -11.54 42.41 11.04
C ILE A 3 -12.20 41.01 11.08
N VAL A 4 -13.31 40.87 11.82
CA VAL A 4 -14.03 39.59 11.89
C VAL A 4 -14.63 39.23 10.54
N THR A 5 -15.23 40.18 9.84
CA THR A 5 -15.79 39.98 8.49
C THR A 5 -14.70 39.64 7.48
N MET A 6 -13.53 40.31 7.57
CA MET A 6 -12.36 39.99 6.73
C MET A 6 -11.85 38.56 6.96
N VAL A 7 -11.68 38.18 8.23
CA VAL A 7 -11.23 36.81 8.58
C VAL A 7 -12.23 35.77 8.11
N LEU A 8 -13.54 35.98 8.30
CA LEU A 8 -14.58 35.09 7.83
C LEU A 8 -14.60 34.99 6.29
N SER A 9 -14.43 36.13 5.61
CA SER A 9 -14.33 36.14 4.13
C SER A 9 -13.10 35.39 3.62
N LEU A 10 -11.95 35.55 4.29
CA LEU A 10 -10.72 34.82 3.96
C LEU A 10 -10.90 33.32 4.18
N LEU A 11 -11.44 32.90 5.33
CA LEU A 11 -11.72 31.49 5.63
C LEU A 11 -12.73 30.90 4.63
N GLY A 12 -13.77 31.63 4.26
CA GLY A 12 -14.72 31.23 3.22
C GLY A 12 -14.06 31.07 1.86
N GLY A 13 -13.18 32.00 1.49
CA GLY A 13 -12.37 31.91 0.28
C GLY A 13 -11.45 30.70 0.26
N ILE A 14 -10.76 30.40 1.38
CA ILE A 14 -9.92 29.21 1.54
C ILE A 14 -10.78 27.94 1.41
N ALA A 15 -11.95 27.88 2.04
CA ALA A 15 -12.84 26.73 1.97
C ALA A 15 -13.30 26.44 0.53
N LEU A 16 -13.74 27.47 -0.21
CA LEU A 16 -14.12 27.34 -1.61
C LEU A 16 -12.93 26.92 -2.48
N PHE A 17 -11.77 27.51 -2.27
CA PHE A 17 -10.55 27.17 -2.98
C PHE A 17 -10.17 25.70 -2.79
N LEU A 18 -10.13 25.21 -1.54
CA LEU A 18 -9.82 23.82 -1.22
C LEU A 18 -10.86 22.85 -1.79
N PHE A 19 -12.14 23.18 -1.67
CA PHE A 19 -13.23 22.36 -2.24
C PHE A 19 -13.16 22.30 -3.78
N GLY A 20 -12.93 23.45 -4.43
CA GLY A 20 -12.77 23.52 -5.89
C GLY A 20 -11.57 22.71 -6.38
N MET A 21 -10.44 22.79 -5.65
CA MET A 21 -9.23 22.01 -5.95
C MET A 21 -9.47 20.49 -5.77
N SER A 22 -10.16 20.07 -4.72
CA SER A 22 -10.52 18.66 -4.50
C SER A 22 -11.44 18.16 -5.61
N LEU A 23 -12.51 18.89 -5.93
CA LEU A 23 -13.47 18.50 -6.96
C LEU A 23 -12.82 18.39 -8.34
N MET A 24 -11.93 19.33 -8.68
CA MET A 24 -11.17 19.29 -9.92
C MET A 24 -10.20 18.11 -9.96
N GLY A 25 -9.47 17.88 -8.89
CA GLY A 25 -8.52 16.77 -8.75
C GLY A 25 -9.20 15.40 -8.85
N ASP A 26 -10.33 15.21 -8.16
CA ASP A 26 -11.12 13.96 -8.21
C ASP A 26 -11.69 13.72 -9.61
N GLY A 27 -12.16 14.78 -10.28
CA GLY A 27 -12.58 14.71 -11.67
C GLY A 27 -11.46 14.29 -12.62
N LEU A 28 -10.28 14.90 -12.50
CA LEU A 28 -9.09 14.56 -13.30
C LEU A 28 -8.64 13.11 -13.04
N LYS A 29 -8.58 12.71 -11.77
CA LYS A 29 -8.25 11.34 -11.37
C LYS A 29 -9.23 10.32 -11.98
N SER A 30 -10.52 10.62 -11.94
CA SER A 30 -11.57 9.76 -12.50
C SER A 30 -11.53 9.65 -14.02
N VAL A 31 -11.15 10.72 -14.73
CA VAL A 31 -10.97 10.72 -16.19
C VAL A 31 -9.69 9.96 -16.58
N ALA A 32 -8.60 10.13 -15.82
CA ALA A 32 -7.35 9.44 -16.05
C ALA A 32 -7.48 7.91 -15.78
N GLY A 33 -8.33 7.54 -14.83
CA GLY A 33 -8.70 6.16 -14.51
C GLY A 33 -7.52 5.25 -14.16
N ASN A 34 -7.77 3.94 -14.20
CA ASN A 34 -6.77 2.89 -13.94
C ASN A 34 -5.58 2.89 -14.95
N LYS A 35 -5.70 3.66 -16.04
CA LYS A 35 -4.61 3.83 -17.02
C LYS A 35 -3.39 4.48 -16.40
N LEU A 36 -3.60 5.37 -15.42
CA LEU A 36 -2.52 6.09 -14.75
C LEU A 36 -1.67 5.16 -13.88
N GLU A 37 -2.32 4.24 -13.15
CA GLU A 37 -1.65 3.22 -12.33
C GLU A 37 -0.87 2.23 -13.21
N ALA A 38 -1.50 1.75 -14.29
CA ALA A 38 -0.86 0.88 -15.26
C ALA A 38 0.32 1.56 -15.98
N PHE A 39 0.23 2.88 -16.19
CA PHE A 39 1.28 3.67 -16.83
C PHE A 39 2.48 3.88 -15.88
N LEU A 40 2.22 4.15 -14.59
CA LEU A 40 3.24 4.21 -13.55
C LEU A 40 4.02 2.90 -13.44
N TYR A 41 3.33 1.77 -13.52
CA TYR A 41 3.96 0.45 -13.43
C TYR A 41 4.85 0.12 -14.66
N LYS A 42 4.38 0.43 -15.88
CA LYS A 42 5.06 0.01 -17.13
C LYS A 42 6.26 0.86 -17.53
N MET A 43 6.34 2.12 -17.13
CA MET A 43 7.31 3.07 -17.71
C MET A 43 8.49 3.46 -16.81
N THR A 44 8.69 2.82 -15.66
CA THR A 44 9.69 3.24 -14.66
C THR A 44 11.08 2.61 -14.81
N ASN A 45 11.45 2.13 -15.98
CA ASN A 45 12.73 1.43 -16.18
C ASN A 45 13.99 2.29 -15.96
N THR A 46 13.89 3.62 -15.98
CA THR A 46 14.99 4.55 -15.71
C THR A 46 14.54 5.69 -14.82
N SER A 47 15.45 6.23 -13.98
CA SER A 47 15.15 7.35 -13.08
C SER A 47 14.64 8.59 -13.85
N LEU A 48 15.14 8.87 -15.05
CA LEU A 48 14.69 9.99 -15.86
C LEU A 48 13.23 9.82 -16.32
N LYS A 49 12.86 8.63 -16.77
CA LYS A 49 11.46 8.31 -17.09
C LYS A 49 10.57 8.41 -15.85
N GLY A 50 11.09 8.01 -14.68
CA GLY A 50 10.43 8.18 -13.40
C GLY A 50 10.12 9.65 -13.11
N VAL A 51 11.10 10.56 -13.28
CA VAL A 51 10.91 12.01 -13.10
C VAL A 51 9.84 12.56 -14.06
N ALA A 52 9.94 12.25 -15.35
CA ALA A 52 8.96 12.71 -16.34
C ALA A 52 7.54 12.19 -16.02
N LEU A 53 7.46 10.92 -15.61
CA LEU A 53 6.21 10.28 -15.24
C LEU A 53 5.62 10.89 -13.97
N GLY A 54 6.42 11.07 -12.92
CA GLY A 54 5.99 11.71 -11.66
C GLY A 54 5.48 13.13 -11.89
N ALA A 55 6.18 13.91 -12.73
CA ALA A 55 5.75 15.25 -13.12
C ALA A 55 4.40 15.22 -13.85
N GLY A 56 4.24 14.34 -14.86
CA GLY A 56 3.01 14.21 -15.62
C GLY A 56 1.82 13.75 -14.76
N VAL A 57 2.03 12.71 -13.94
CA VAL A 57 0.99 12.16 -13.05
C VAL A 57 0.53 13.21 -12.04
N THR A 58 1.48 13.88 -11.38
CA THR A 58 1.14 14.91 -10.39
C THR A 58 0.46 16.12 -11.02
N SER A 59 0.86 16.51 -12.24
CA SER A 59 0.18 17.59 -12.98
C SER A 59 -1.27 17.25 -13.29
N VAL A 60 -1.57 15.98 -13.55
CA VAL A 60 -2.94 15.49 -13.79
C VAL A 60 -3.71 15.35 -12.48
N ILE A 61 -3.13 14.68 -11.46
CA ILE A 61 -3.79 14.45 -10.17
C ILE A 61 -3.90 15.74 -9.35
N GLN A 62 -3.05 16.74 -9.60
CA GLN A 62 -2.94 17.99 -8.85
C GLN A 62 -2.55 17.80 -7.37
N SER A 63 -1.93 16.66 -7.04
CA SER A 63 -1.51 16.32 -5.68
C SER A 63 -0.24 15.46 -5.67
N SER A 64 0.88 16.06 -5.25
CA SER A 64 2.14 15.33 -5.07
C SER A 64 2.06 14.33 -3.91
N SER A 65 1.34 14.67 -2.85
CA SER A 65 1.13 13.77 -1.72
C SER A 65 0.37 12.51 -2.15
N ALA A 66 -0.72 12.65 -2.92
CA ALA A 66 -1.47 11.50 -3.45
C ALA A 66 -0.62 10.63 -4.39
N THR A 67 0.16 11.25 -5.28
CA THR A 67 1.10 10.53 -6.16
C THR A 67 2.13 9.77 -5.34
N THR A 68 2.70 10.39 -4.31
CA THR A 68 3.70 9.75 -3.45
C THR A 68 3.12 8.62 -2.62
N VAL A 69 1.91 8.77 -2.06
CA VAL A 69 1.21 7.69 -1.33
C VAL A 69 0.94 6.48 -2.23
N MET A 70 0.56 6.72 -3.49
CA MET A 70 0.41 5.65 -4.49
C MET A 70 1.75 4.93 -4.74
N VAL A 71 2.84 5.69 -4.89
CA VAL A 71 4.19 5.14 -5.07
C VAL A 71 4.64 4.35 -3.83
N ILE A 72 4.34 4.84 -2.61
CA ILE A 72 4.56 4.10 -1.36
C ILE A 72 3.82 2.76 -1.41
N GLY A 73 2.57 2.72 -1.87
CA GLY A 73 1.80 1.50 -2.05
C GLY A 73 2.49 0.50 -3.01
N PHE A 74 2.98 0.96 -4.17
CA PHE A 74 3.70 0.11 -5.12
C PHE A 74 5.05 -0.40 -4.59
N VAL A 75 5.78 0.41 -3.83
CA VAL A 75 7.03 -0.03 -3.19
C VAL A 75 6.72 -0.99 -2.04
N ASN A 76 5.67 -0.73 -1.27
CA ASN A 76 5.24 -1.57 -0.15
C ASN A 76 4.81 -2.97 -0.60
N SER A 77 4.10 -3.07 -1.74
CA SER A 77 3.73 -4.34 -2.38
C SER A 77 4.89 -5.01 -3.14
N GLY A 78 6.06 -4.35 -3.21
CA GLY A 78 7.22 -4.82 -3.96
C GLY A 78 7.07 -4.77 -5.48
N MET A 79 6.04 -4.10 -6.00
CA MET A 79 5.84 -3.88 -7.44
C MET A 79 6.82 -2.86 -8.02
N MET A 80 7.44 -2.03 -7.17
CA MET A 80 8.37 -0.98 -7.57
C MET A 80 9.61 -0.97 -6.66
N LYS A 81 10.79 -0.78 -7.24
CA LYS A 81 12.06 -0.63 -6.48
C LYS A 81 12.17 0.79 -5.92
N LEU A 82 12.82 0.94 -4.75
CA LEU A 82 13.04 2.23 -4.10
C LEU A 82 13.67 3.27 -5.04
N ARG A 83 14.66 2.88 -5.83
CA ARG A 83 15.34 3.75 -6.79
C ARG A 83 14.41 4.33 -7.87
N GLN A 84 13.41 3.56 -8.30
CA GLN A 84 12.40 4.03 -9.26
C GLN A 84 11.46 5.04 -8.59
N ALA A 85 11.07 4.75 -7.35
CA ALA A 85 10.23 5.61 -6.54
C ALA A 85 10.85 6.99 -6.31
N ILE A 86 12.16 7.05 -6.00
CA ILE A 86 12.91 8.32 -5.84
C ILE A 86 12.73 9.21 -7.09
N GLY A 87 12.90 8.65 -8.30
CA GLY A 87 12.71 9.41 -9.53
C GLY A 87 11.29 9.95 -9.70
N ILE A 88 10.27 9.14 -9.38
CA ILE A 88 8.87 9.57 -9.50
C ILE A 88 8.55 10.67 -8.48
N ILE A 89 9.03 10.58 -7.25
CA ILE A 89 8.81 11.59 -6.21
C ILE A 89 9.47 12.92 -6.57
N MET A 90 10.70 12.88 -7.07
CA MET A 90 11.36 14.08 -7.61
C MET A 90 10.52 14.70 -8.72
N GLY A 91 9.99 13.89 -9.64
CA GLY A 91 9.09 14.36 -10.69
C GLY A 91 7.78 14.94 -10.14
N ALA A 92 7.19 14.31 -9.13
CA ALA A 92 5.97 14.79 -8.49
C ALA A 92 6.15 16.21 -7.91
N ASN A 93 7.33 16.51 -7.39
CA ASN A 93 7.69 17.86 -6.94
C ASN A 93 7.65 18.89 -8.08
N ILE A 94 8.14 18.56 -9.28
CA ILE A 94 8.02 19.43 -10.46
C ILE A 94 6.55 19.59 -10.84
N GLY A 95 5.77 18.49 -10.88
CA GLY A 95 4.35 18.50 -11.24
C GLY A 95 3.50 19.43 -10.38
N THR A 96 3.84 19.57 -9.10
CA THR A 96 3.18 20.49 -8.17
C THR A 96 3.30 21.96 -8.60
N SER A 97 4.39 22.35 -9.29
CA SER A 97 4.57 23.73 -9.75
C SER A 97 3.55 24.16 -10.81
N ILE A 98 3.02 23.21 -11.58
CA ILE A 98 1.99 23.47 -12.61
C ILE A 98 0.71 24.03 -11.99
N THR A 99 0.35 23.59 -10.78
CA THR A 99 -0.80 24.14 -10.06
C THR A 99 -0.65 25.65 -9.84
N GLY A 100 0.53 26.13 -9.46
CA GLY A 100 0.80 27.56 -9.31
C GLY A 100 0.53 28.37 -10.59
N TRP A 101 0.83 27.81 -11.77
CA TRP A 101 0.52 28.44 -13.06
C TRP A 101 -0.97 28.43 -13.38
N ILE A 102 -1.68 27.33 -13.06
CA ILE A 102 -3.14 27.28 -13.20
C ILE A 102 -3.79 28.35 -12.34
N LEU A 103 -3.30 28.55 -11.11
CA LEU A 103 -3.80 29.59 -10.19
C LEU A 103 -3.54 31.01 -10.72
N CYS A 104 -2.46 31.23 -11.49
CA CYS A 104 -2.21 32.53 -12.14
C CYS A 104 -3.32 32.95 -13.08
N LEU A 105 -4.10 31.99 -13.63
CA LEU A 105 -5.26 32.30 -14.46
C LEU A 105 -6.33 33.13 -13.70
N SER A 106 -6.35 33.04 -12.35
CA SER A 106 -7.24 33.85 -11.50
C SER A 106 -6.94 35.35 -11.58
N TYR A 107 -5.76 35.73 -12.03
CA TYR A 107 -5.27 37.11 -12.03
C TYR A 107 -5.14 37.71 -13.44
N VAL A 108 -5.60 36.98 -14.46
CA VAL A 108 -5.63 37.50 -15.85
C VAL A 108 -6.80 38.49 -15.98
N GLY A 109 -6.49 39.77 -16.03
CA GLY A 109 -7.45 40.86 -16.23
C GLY A 109 -7.39 41.36 -17.65
N GLY A 110 -8.53 41.40 -18.34
CA GLY A 110 -8.70 42.10 -19.64
C GLY A 110 -9.54 43.35 -19.43
N SER A 111 -8.97 44.52 -19.73
CA SER A 111 -9.62 45.81 -19.42
C SER A 111 -10.44 46.42 -20.56
N SER A 112 -10.44 45.88 -21.78
CA SER A 112 -11.26 46.41 -22.89
C SER A 112 -11.40 45.48 -24.09
N GLY A 113 -12.56 45.51 -24.74
CA GLY A 113 -12.83 44.83 -26.02
C GLY A 113 -12.83 43.30 -25.97
N ILE A 114 -12.27 42.63 -26.98
CA ILE A 114 -12.18 41.19 -27.11
C ILE A 114 -11.39 40.56 -25.94
N ALA A 115 -10.46 41.30 -25.31
CA ALA A 115 -9.67 40.85 -24.17
C ALA A 115 -10.54 40.61 -22.92
N SER A 116 -11.70 41.27 -22.79
CA SER A 116 -12.63 41.02 -21.65
C SER A 116 -13.28 39.63 -21.71
N LEU A 117 -13.40 39.03 -22.91
CA LEU A 117 -13.90 37.66 -23.08
C LEU A 117 -12.94 36.62 -22.49
N PHE A 118 -11.66 36.96 -22.40
CA PHE A 118 -10.63 36.13 -21.79
C PHE A 118 -10.34 36.50 -20.33
N SER A 119 -11.18 37.37 -19.73
CA SER A 119 -11.05 37.69 -18.31
C SER A 119 -11.36 36.45 -17.44
N THR A 120 -10.73 36.37 -16.27
CA THR A 120 -10.96 35.28 -15.32
C THR A 120 -12.43 35.13 -14.95
N ALA A 121 -13.15 36.25 -14.79
CA ALA A 121 -14.59 36.25 -14.49
C ALA A 121 -15.40 35.56 -15.58
N THR A 122 -15.14 35.88 -16.87
CA THR A 122 -15.85 35.28 -18.00
C THR A 122 -15.53 33.79 -18.14
N ILE A 123 -14.26 33.42 -18.05
CA ILE A 123 -13.82 32.01 -18.12
C ILE A 123 -14.44 31.21 -16.98
N THR A 124 -14.42 31.73 -15.74
CA THR A 124 -15.00 31.10 -14.56
C THR A 124 -16.50 30.86 -14.73
N THR A 125 -17.23 31.86 -15.20
CA THR A 125 -18.68 31.77 -15.43
C THR A 125 -19.00 30.75 -16.53
N LEU A 126 -18.25 30.77 -17.64
CA LEU A 126 -18.41 29.81 -18.74
C LEU A 126 -18.16 28.39 -18.30
N PHE A 127 -17.08 28.16 -17.54
CA PHE A 127 -16.73 26.85 -17.01
C PHE A 127 -17.76 26.36 -15.99
N ALA A 128 -18.28 27.24 -15.12
CA ALA A 128 -19.37 26.91 -14.22
C ALA A 128 -20.62 26.47 -14.98
N PHE A 129 -21.03 27.22 -16.01
CA PHE A 129 -22.22 26.90 -16.79
C PHE A 129 -22.06 25.59 -17.59
N ILE A 130 -21.00 25.47 -18.38
CA ILE A 130 -20.73 24.22 -19.11
C ILE A 130 -20.57 23.04 -18.17
N GLY A 131 -19.86 23.24 -17.06
CA GLY A 131 -19.62 22.21 -16.05
C GLY A 131 -20.91 21.67 -15.45
N ILE A 132 -21.86 22.55 -15.05
CA ILE A 132 -23.14 22.11 -14.51
C ILE A 132 -24.00 21.41 -15.58
N CYS A 133 -23.99 21.91 -16.83
CA CYS A 133 -24.67 21.24 -17.93
C CYS A 133 -24.14 19.82 -18.18
N LEU A 134 -22.82 19.65 -18.24
CA LEU A 134 -22.20 18.35 -18.43
C LEU A 134 -22.45 17.40 -17.25
N LYS A 135 -22.45 17.91 -16.03
CA LYS A 135 -22.71 17.12 -14.82
C LYS A 135 -24.17 16.66 -14.76
N THR A 136 -25.12 17.54 -15.10
CA THR A 136 -26.56 17.28 -14.97
C THR A 136 -27.12 16.48 -16.16
N PHE A 137 -26.77 16.88 -17.38
CA PHE A 137 -27.32 16.29 -18.60
C PHE A 137 -26.40 15.26 -19.26
N GLY A 138 -25.17 15.12 -18.80
CA GLY A 138 -24.19 14.15 -19.34
C GLY A 138 -24.62 12.70 -19.09
N LYS A 139 -24.86 11.93 -20.16
CA LYS A 139 -25.24 10.51 -20.08
C LYS A 139 -24.06 9.58 -19.73
N ARG A 140 -22.82 9.94 -20.10
CA ARG A 140 -21.61 9.13 -19.86
C ARG A 140 -20.91 9.61 -18.59
N THR A 141 -20.34 8.67 -17.82
CA THR A 141 -19.54 8.98 -16.62
C THR A 141 -18.42 9.97 -16.93
N THR A 142 -17.76 9.82 -18.08
CA THR A 142 -16.71 10.75 -18.53
C THR A 142 -17.21 12.19 -18.65
N HIS A 143 -18.43 12.43 -19.18
CA HIS A 143 -19.01 13.78 -19.28
C HIS A 143 -19.27 14.38 -17.89
N LYS A 144 -19.76 13.57 -16.94
CA LYS A 144 -19.97 14.01 -15.55
C LYS A 144 -18.64 14.37 -14.87
N ASN A 145 -17.60 13.59 -15.11
CA ASN A 145 -16.26 13.84 -14.56
C ASN A 145 -15.63 15.10 -15.16
N VAL A 146 -15.76 15.32 -16.47
CA VAL A 146 -15.35 16.59 -17.11
C VAL A 146 -16.16 17.76 -16.55
N GLY A 147 -17.45 17.58 -16.31
CA GLY A 147 -18.30 18.56 -15.63
C GLY A 147 -17.77 18.91 -14.22
N ASN A 148 -17.35 17.90 -13.44
CA ASN A 148 -16.73 18.12 -12.13
C ASN A 148 -15.40 18.87 -12.23
N ILE A 149 -14.56 18.60 -13.22
CA ILE A 149 -13.32 19.35 -13.47
C ILE A 149 -13.61 20.82 -13.72
N MET A 150 -14.58 21.12 -14.59
CA MET A 150 -14.94 22.49 -14.94
C MET A 150 -15.57 23.25 -13.77
N LEU A 151 -16.47 22.60 -13.02
CA LEU A 151 -17.06 23.16 -11.80
C LEU A 151 -16.01 23.37 -10.72
N GLY A 152 -15.12 22.39 -10.50
CA GLY A 152 -14.02 22.50 -9.56
C GLY A 152 -13.12 23.68 -9.88
N PHE A 153 -12.75 23.85 -11.15
CA PHE A 153 -11.98 25.02 -11.61
C PHE A 153 -12.72 26.35 -11.33
N ALA A 154 -14.01 26.42 -11.63
CA ALA A 154 -14.81 27.63 -11.40
C ALA A 154 -14.89 27.98 -9.93
N ILE A 155 -15.16 27.01 -9.06
CA ILE A 155 -15.22 27.19 -7.59
C ILE A 155 -13.85 27.60 -7.05
N LEU A 156 -12.78 26.97 -7.50
CA LEU A 156 -11.41 27.30 -7.13
C LEU A 156 -11.07 28.76 -7.47
N MET A 157 -11.38 29.20 -8.69
CA MET A 157 -11.15 30.57 -9.12
C MET A 157 -11.98 31.60 -8.30
N THR A 158 -13.22 31.25 -7.98
CA THR A 158 -14.07 32.08 -7.10
C THR A 158 -13.46 32.19 -5.70
N GLY A 159 -12.97 31.09 -5.12
CA GLY A 159 -12.27 31.08 -3.85
C GLY A 159 -11.01 31.96 -3.86
N MET A 160 -10.20 31.88 -4.92
CA MET A 160 -9.02 32.74 -5.11
C MET A 160 -9.39 34.23 -5.15
N GLN A 161 -10.42 34.60 -5.90
CA GLN A 161 -10.89 35.99 -5.96
C GLN A 161 -11.40 36.47 -4.61
N GLN A 162 -12.15 35.65 -3.88
CA GLN A 162 -12.64 35.97 -2.55
C GLN A 162 -11.48 36.15 -1.56
N MET A 163 -10.46 35.28 -1.57
CA MET A 163 -9.26 35.45 -0.75
C MET A 163 -8.53 36.76 -1.05
N SER A 164 -8.30 37.03 -2.35
CA SER A 164 -7.62 38.25 -2.78
C SER A 164 -8.40 39.51 -2.38
N GLY A 165 -9.74 39.47 -2.50
CA GLY A 165 -10.61 40.56 -2.05
C GLY A 165 -10.57 40.75 -0.52
N ALA A 166 -10.58 39.67 0.25
CA ALA A 166 -10.52 39.72 1.71
C ALA A 166 -9.23 40.31 2.23
N VAL A 167 -8.07 40.05 1.59
CA VAL A 167 -6.76 40.58 2.03
C VAL A 167 -6.47 42.00 1.47
N SER A 168 -7.24 42.46 0.50
CA SER A 168 -7.02 43.79 -0.11
C SER A 168 -6.96 44.96 0.90
N PRO A 169 -7.81 45.06 1.95
CA PRO A 169 -7.72 46.11 2.95
C PRO A 169 -6.41 46.10 3.78
N LEU A 170 -5.71 44.94 3.81
CA LEU A 170 -4.44 44.83 4.55
C LEU A 170 -3.27 45.54 3.86
N ARG A 171 -3.45 45.94 2.62
CA ARG A 171 -2.44 46.62 1.79
C ARG A 171 -1.87 47.88 2.45
N THR A 172 -2.69 48.60 3.21
CA THR A 172 -2.33 49.84 3.87
C THR A 172 -2.18 49.70 5.38
N ASN A 173 -2.30 48.48 5.92
CA ASN A 173 -2.21 48.22 7.36
C ASN A 173 -0.74 48.05 7.76
N GLU A 174 -0.22 49.04 8.53
CA GLU A 174 1.19 49.05 8.96
C GLU A 174 1.57 47.84 9.83
N THR A 175 0.66 47.38 10.69
CA THR A 175 0.90 46.18 11.52
C THR A 175 1.06 44.93 10.66
N PHE A 176 0.23 44.78 9.63
CA PHE A 176 0.33 43.66 8.68
C PHE A 176 1.62 43.72 7.88
N ILE A 177 1.99 44.91 7.37
CA ILE A 177 3.24 45.11 6.62
C ILE A 177 4.45 44.79 7.52
N SER A 178 4.46 45.26 8.78
CA SER A 178 5.54 44.94 9.73
C SER A 178 5.63 43.43 10.03
N MET A 179 4.50 42.73 10.13
CA MET A 179 4.45 41.28 10.31
C MET A 179 4.99 40.52 9.06
N LEU A 180 4.67 41.00 7.87
CA LEU A 180 5.24 40.43 6.64
C LEU A 180 6.75 40.64 6.54
N THR A 181 7.27 41.76 7.02
CA THR A 181 8.72 42.02 7.06
C THR A 181 9.46 41.12 8.03
N MET A 182 8.82 40.64 9.12
CA MET A 182 9.41 39.63 10.01
C MET A 182 9.69 38.30 9.25
N PHE A 183 8.87 37.96 8.27
CA PHE A 183 9.05 36.75 7.45
C PHE A 183 10.21 36.87 6.45
N SER A 184 10.78 38.05 6.28
CA SER A 184 12.04 38.25 5.54
C SER A 184 13.25 37.67 6.28
N ASN A 185 13.12 37.35 7.58
CA ASN A 185 14.08 36.54 8.29
C ASN A 185 13.99 35.09 7.75
N PRO A 186 15.08 34.51 7.21
CA PRO A 186 15.07 33.19 6.58
C PRO A 186 14.48 32.09 7.46
N VAL A 187 14.86 32.06 8.73
CA VAL A 187 14.41 31.02 9.67
C VAL A 187 12.92 31.14 9.95
N MET A 188 12.45 32.36 10.23
CA MET A 188 11.04 32.62 10.50
C MET A 188 10.16 32.33 9.28
N GLY A 189 10.57 32.77 8.11
CA GLY A 189 9.84 32.51 6.87
C GLY A 189 9.73 31.02 6.56
N ILE A 190 10.82 30.26 6.71
CA ILE A 190 10.80 28.79 6.54
C ILE A 190 9.88 28.12 7.55
N LEU A 191 9.97 28.47 8.85
CA LEU A 191 9.12 27.89 9.89
C LEU A 191 7.63 28.17 9.62
N VAL A 192 7.29 29.40 9.25
CA VAL A 192 5.91 29.76 8.89
C VAL A 192 5.44 28.93 7.70
N GLY A 193 6.26 28.79 6.65
CA GLY A 193 5.94 27.96 5.49
C GLY A 193 5.70 26.49 5.87
N ILE A 194 6.54 25.91 6.73
CA ILE A 194 6.40 24.53 7.23
C ILE A 194 5.09 24.37 8.01
N CYS A 195 4.87 25.20 9.06
CA CYS A 195 3.70 25.08 9.92
C CYS A 195 2.40 25.28 9.13
N PHE A 196 2.38 26.30 8.27
CA PHE A 196 1.21 26.61 7.46
C PHE A 196 0.85 25.46 6.51
N THR A 197 1.83 24.92 5.82
CA THR A 197 1.58 23.80 4.88
C THR A 197 1.28 22.50 5.60
N ALA A 198 1.89 22.23 6.75
CA ALA A 198 1.57 21.06 7.56
C ALA A 198 0.10 21.07 8.05
N VAL A 199 -0.43 22.25 8.41
CA VAL A 199 -1.84 22.42 8.79
C VAL A 199 -2.76 22.24 7.58
N LEU A 200 -2.44 22.87 6.44
CA LEU A 200 -3.23 22.76 5.20
C LEU A 200 -3.10 21.40 4.52
N GLN A 201 -2.06 20.64 4.82
CA GLN A 201 -1.73 19.35 4.19
C GLN A 201 -1.62 19.42 2.65
N SER A 202 -1.40 20.61 2.10
CA SER A 202 -1.37 20.85 0.65
C SER A 202 -0.41 21.98 0.28
N ALA A 203 0.68 21.63 -0.41
CA ALA A 203 1.62 22.62 -0.94
C ALA A 203 0.96 23.56 -1.97
N SER A 204 0.10 23.01 -2.83
CA SER A 204 -0.61 23.79 -3.84
C SER A 204 -1.54 24.83 -3.22
N ALA A 205 -2.23 24.45 -2.13
CA ALA A 205 -3.08 25.36 -1.37
C ALA A 205 -2.25 26.47 -0.71
N ALA A 206 -1.12 26.13 -0.10
CA ALA A 206 -0.23 27.09 0.51
C ALA A 206 0.30 28.11 -0.52
N ILE A 207 0.75 27.65 -1.70
CA ILE A 207 1.18 28.53 -2.79
C ILE A 207 0.04 29.44 -3.24
N GLY A 208 -1.18 28.93 -3.39
CA GLY A 208 -2.35 29.72 -3.77
C GLY A 208 -2.63 30.85 -2.78
N ILE A 209 -2.52 30.59 -1.47
CA ILE A 209 -2.70 31.62 -0.44
C ILE A 209 -1.56 32.66 -0.50
N VAL A 210 -0.31 32.23 -0.71
CA VAL A 210 0.82 33.17 -0.92
C VAL A 210 0.61 34.04 -2.16
N GLN A 211 0.08 33.47 -3.25
CA GLN A 211 -0.30 34.23 -4.43
C GLN A 211 -1.43 35.25 -4.14
N ALA A 212 -2.45 34.86 -3.37
CA ALA A 212 -3.50 35.79 -2.95
C ALA A 212 -2.93 36.92 -2.08
N LEU A 213 -2.04 36.59 -1.13
CA LEU A 213 -1.34 37.59 -0.32
C LEU A 213 -0.47 38.53 -1.14
N SER A 214 0.13 38.09 -2.22
CA SER A 214 0.93 38.95 -3.10
C SER A 214 0.10 40.09 -3.73
N MET A 215 -1.21 39.92 -3.85
CA MET A 215 -2.12 40.94 -4.36
C MET A 215 -2.25 42.15 -3.40
N THR A 216 -1.84 42.03 -2.14
CA THR A 216 -1.73 43.14 -1.23
C THR A 216 -0.68 44.17 -1.68
N GLY A 217 0.27 43.78 -2.53
CA GLY A 217 1.38 44.61 -2.98
C GLY A 217 2.45 44.85 -1.90
N SER A 218 2.39 44.10 -0.78
CA SER A 218 3.33 44.26 0.34
C SER A 218 4.28 43.04 0.49
N LEU A 219 4.00 41.94 -0.20
CA LEU A 219 4.82 40.73 -0.14
C LEU A 219 6.07 40.87 -1.05
N THR A 220 7.24 40.98 -0.44
CA THR A 220 8.52 41.10 -1.15
C THR A 220 9.10 39.71 -1.46
N PHE A 221 10.08 39.65 -2.37
CA PHE A 221 10.84 38.42 -2.64
C PHE A 221 11.52 37.92 -1.36
N ALA A 222 12.09 38.80 -0.53
CA ALA A 222 12.72 38.47 0.75
C ALA A 222 11.82 37.66 1.67
N ALA A 223 10.52 37.96 1.71
CA ALA A 223 9.56 37.24 2.54
C ALA A 223 8.99 35.99 1.83
N ALA A 224 8.70 36.09 0.52
CA ALA A 224 8.10 34.98 -0.23
C ALA A 224 9.05 33.79 -0.41
N PHE A 225 10.35 34.04 -0.60
CA PHE A 225 11.34 33.00 -0.87
C PHE A 225 11.48 32.00 0.30
N PRO A 226 11.76 32.39 1.55
CA PRO A 226 11.89 31.45 2.65
C PRO A 226 10.56 30.74 2.97
N ILE A 227 9.41 31.42 2.85
CA ILE A 227 8.09 30.80 3.00
C ILE A 227 7.93 29.68 1.98
N ASN A 228 8.30 29.91 0.71
CA ASN A 228 8.18 28.90 -0.35
C ASN A 228 9.08 27.68 -0.09
N LEU A 229 10.29 27.86 0.43
CA LEU A 229 11.17 26.77 0.85
C LEU A 229 10.52 25.94 1.98
N GLY A 230 9.91 26.61 2.96
CA GLY A 230 9.19 25.96 4.06
C GLY A 230 7.95 25.18 3.59
N ILE A 231 7.22 25.69 2.58
CA ILE A 231 6.06 25.01 1.98
C ILE A 231 6.44 23.61 1.46
N GLY A 232 7.60 23.47 0.83
CA GLY A 232 8.08 22.16 0.37
C GLY A 232 8.16 21.14 1.51
N ILE A 233 8.86 21.50 2.57
CA ILE A 233 9.06 20.64 3.75
C ILE A 233 7.73 20.30 4.44
N GLY A 234 6.84 21.29 4.63
CA GLY A 234 5.54 21.08 5.25
C GLY A 234 4.64 20.10 4.48
N ALA A 235 4.80 20.02 3.16
CA ALA A 235 4.07 19.10 2.30
C ALA A 235 4.45 17.62 2.53
N ALA A 236 5.56 17.33 3.21
CA ALA A 236 5.93 15.97 3.59
C ALA A 236 5.06 15.40 4.73
N CYS A 237 4.41 16.23 5.55
CA CYS A 237 3.62 15.79 6.70
C CYS A 237 2.58 14.71 6.36
N PRO A 238 1.64 14.91 5.41
CA PRO A 238 0.64 13.89 5.08
C PRO A 238 1.26 12.60 4.51
N VAL A 239 2.36 12.72 3.80
CA VAL A 239 3.10 11.58 3.24
C VAL A 239 3.75 10.74 4.35
N LEU A 240 4.40 11.38 5.31
CA LEU A 240 5.01 10.70 6.46
C LEU A 240 3.96 10.00 7.34
N ILE A 241 2.82 10.66 7.58
CA ILE A 241 1.70 10.07 8.34
C ILE A 241 1.17 8.82 7.62
N SER A 242 0.97 8.89 6.30
CA SER A 242 0.47 7.75 5.51
C SER A 242 1.41 6.54 5.52
N ALA A 243 2.71 6.77 5.73
CA ALA A 243 3.72 5.71 5.73
C ALA A 243 3.96 5.06 7.11
N LEU A 244 3.27 5.48 8.17
CA LEU A 244 3.48 4.92 9.52
C LEU A 244 3.25 3.40 9.56
N SER A 245 2.23 2.91 8.86
CA SER A 245 1.90 1.48 8.74
C SER A 245 2.64 0.76 7.61
N ALA A 246 3.40 1.47 6.76
CA ALA A 246 4.12 0.88 5.64
C ALA A 246 5.34 0.05 6.09
N ASN A 247 5.78 -0.87 5.24
CA ASN A 247 7.04 -1.59 5.43
C ASN A 247 8.26 -0.64 5.34
N LYS A 248 9.46 -1.17 5.57
CA LYS A 248 10.69 -0.35 5.60
C LYS A 248 10.93 0.40 4.28
N ASN A 249 10.67 -0.21 3.13
CA ASN A 249 10.85 0.44 1.85
C ASN A 249 9.78 1.50 1.58
N GLY A 250 8.54 1.29 2.01
CA GLY A 250 7.49 2.31 2.01
C GLY A 250 7.85 3.51 2.89
N LYS A 251 8.39 3.27 4.10
CA LYS A 251 8.89 4.33 5.00
C LYS A 251 10.07 5.10 4.40
N ARG A 252 11.02 4.40 3.74
CA ARG A 252 12.12 5.02 3.00
C ARG A 252 11.60 5.93 1.87
N THR A 253 10.58 5.46 1.17
CA THR A 253 9.93 6.21 0.09
C THR A 253 9.27 7.50 0.60
N ALA A 254 8.61 7.45 1.76
CA ALA A 254 8.04 8.65 2.38
C ALA A 254 9.13 9.61 2.90
N LEU A 255 10.19 9.07 3.49
CA LEU A 255 11.32 9.85 3.99
C LEU A 255 12.09 10.54 2.84
N GLU A 256 12.11 9.94 1.66
CA GLU A 256 12.72 10.55 0.46
C GLU A 256 12.05 11.87 0.12
N TYR A 257 10.71 11.96 0.17
CA TYR A 257 9.99 13.22 -0.09
C TYR A 257 10.48 14.35 0.84
N LEU A 258 10.63 14.06 2.13
CA LEU A 258 11.16 15.02 3.09
C LEU A 258 12.62 15.38 2.80
N ILE A 259 13.46 14.39 2.52
CA ILE A 259 14.91 14.57 2.27
C ILE A 259 15.13 15.41 1.01
N ASN A 260 14.35 15.18 -0.05
CA ASN A 260 14.43 15.96 -1.28
C ASN A 260 14.17 17.45 -1.04
N ASP A 261 13.12 17.78 -0.29
CA ASP A 261 12.77 19.17 -0.02
C ASP A 261 13.70 19.80 1.04
N LEU A 262 14.20 19.02 2.00
CA LEU A 262 15.18 19.48 2.99
C LEU A 262 16.53 19.83 2.32
N PHE A 263 17.05 18.95 1.48
CA PHE A 263 18.28 19.24 0.73
C PHE A 263 18.08 20.40 -0.24
N GLY A 264 16.93 20.47 -0.90
CA GLY A 264 16.58 21.60 -1.74
C GLY A 264 16.58 22.91 -0.98
N MET A 265 15.96 22.95 0.21
CA MET A 265 15.99 24.13 1.09
C MET A 265 17.42 24.53 1.43
N ILE A 266 18.29 23.59 1.80
CA ILE A 266 19.68 23.88 2.14
C ILE A 266 20.43 24.45 0.92
N ILE A 267 20.33 23.78 -0.24
CA ILE A 267 21.01 24.19 -1.47
C ILE A 267 20.57 25.62 -1.86
N TRP A 268 19.27 25.87 -1.93
CA TRP A 268 18.75 27.18 -2.32
C TRP A 268 19.06 28.27 -1.29
N SER A 269 19.05 27.95 0.01
CA SER A 269 19.44 28.90 1.05
C SER A 269 20.90 29.30 0.92
N ILE A 270 21.80 28.33 0.73
CA ILE A 270 23.23 28.61 0.52
C ILE A 270 23.45 29.41 -0.77
N LEU A 271 22.86 28.99 -1.88
CA LEU A 271 23.02 29.67 -3.17
C LEU A 271 22.47 31.10 -3.12
N PHE A 272 21.25 31.29 -2.61
CA PHE A 272 20.62 32.60 -2.62
C PHE A 272 21.22 33.53 -1.57
N TYR A 273 21.24 33.15 -0.29
CA TYR A 273 21.74 34.04 0.76
C TYR A 273 23.24 34.22 0.68
N GLY A 274 23.99 33.16 0.33
CA GLY A 274 25.42 33.24 0.11
C GLY A 274 25.77 34.18 -1.05
N SER A 275 25.14 34.04 -2.22
CA SER A 275 25.40 34.95 -3.33
C SER A 275 24.90 36.38 -3.07
N ASN A 276 23.74 36.54 -2.40
CA ASN A 276 23.22 37.87 -2.08
C ASN A 276 24.12 38.67 -1.14
N THR A 277 24.90 38.00 -0.27
CA THR A 277 25.87 38.66 0.60
C THR A 277 26.96 39.39 -0.20
N PHE A 278 27.32 38.86 -1.38
CA PHE A 278 28.34 39.44 -2.25
C PHE A 278 27.78 40.35 -3.34
N MET A 279 26.62 39.97 -3.91
CA MET A 279 26.06 40.62 -5.11
C MET A 279 24.98 41.66 -4.82
N HIS A 280 24.42 41.70 -3.59
CA HIS A 280 23.39 42.65 -3.13
C HIS A 280 22.26 42.83 -4.16
N TYR A 281 21.52 41.74 -4.44
CA TYR A 281 20.48 41.75 -5.48
C TYR A 281 19.35 42.75 -5.21
N ASP A 282 19.13 43.68 -6.12
CA ASP A 282 18.07 44.70 -6.04
C ASP A 282 16.64 44.10 -6.04
N PHE A 283 16.48 42.90 -6.62
CA PHE A 283 15.16 42.25 -6.71
C PHE A 283 14.67 41.72 -5.37
N VAL A 284 15.51 41.59 -4.37
CA VAL A 284 15.15 41.06 -3.03
C VAL A 284 14.02 41.87 -2.39
N ASN A 285 14.05 43.18 -2.57
CA ASN A 285 13.05 44.11 -2.01
C ASN A 285 11.88 44.36 -2.99
N LYS A 286 11.88 43.78 -4.18
CA LYS A 286 10.77 43.95 -5.14
C LYS A 286 9.54 43.17 -4.68
N VAL A 287 8.39 43.78 -4.86
CA VAL A 287 7.09 43.18 -4.59
C VAL A 287 6.85 42.04 -5.57
N MET A 288 6.40 40.92 -5.05
CA MET A 288 6.08 39.72 -5.83
C MET A 288 4.66 39.80 -6.39
N SER A 289 4.51 39.41 -7.65
CA SER A 289 3.21 39.15 -8.27
C SER A 289 2.88 37.66 -8.18
N PRO A 290 1.62 37.23 -8.38
CA PRO A 290 1.25 35.82 -8.44
C PRO A 290 2.08 35.02 -9.46
N VAL A 291 2.36 35.64 -10.62
CA VAL A 291 3.20 35.01 -11.68
C VAL A 291 4.64 34.84 -11.20
N ASN A 292 5.21 35.83 -10.51
CA ASN A 292 6.57 35.74 -9.96
C ASN A 292 6.67 34.64 -8.89
N ILE A 293 5.63 34.43 -8.09
CA ILE A 293 5.57 33.33 -7.09
C ILE A 293 5.51 31.98 -7.79
N ALA A 294 4.70 31.84 -8.85
CA ALA A 294 4.64 30.60 -9.63
C ALA A 294 5.98 30.28 -10.30
N LEU A 295 6.63 31.31 -10.89
CA LEU A 295 7.95 31.19 -11.50
C LEU A 295 9.00 30.79 -10.47
N MET A 296 9.07 31.48 -9.32
CA MET A 296 9.99 31.17 -8.23
C MET A 296 9.80 29.73 -7.75
N ASN A 297 8.56 29.29 -7.51
CA ASN A 297 8.27 27.91 -7.11
C ASN A 297 8.73 26.91 -8.17
N THR A 298 8.50 27.18 -9.45
CA THR A 298 8.94 26.33 -10.55
C THR A 298 10.47 26.23 -10.62
N VAL A 299 11.17 27.36 -10.53
CA VAL A 299 12.64 27.42 -10.55
C VAL A 299 13.22 26.63 -9.37
N ILE A 300 12.68 26.80 -8.17
CA ILE A 300 13.13 26.08 -6.98
C ILE A 300 12.92 24.56 -7.16
N ARG A 301 11.74 24.12 -7.59
CA ARG A 301 11.42 22.70 -7.74
C ARG A 301 12.19 22.03 -8.87
N CYS A 302 12.27 22.66 -10.04
CA CYS A 302 13.08 22.15 -11.15
C CYS A 302 14.57 22.14 -10.80
N GLY A 303 15.07 23.19 -10.16
CA GLY A 303 16.45 23.28 -9.71
C GLY A 303 16.81 22.24 -8.67
N ASN A 304 15.91 21.93 -7.71
CA ASN A 304 16.09 20.83 -6.77
C ASN A 304 16.29 19.50 -7.50
N VAL A 305 15.39 19.19 -8.42
CA VAL A 305 15.47 17.93 -9.17
C VAL A 305 16.74 17.89 -10.01
N LEU A 306 17.11 18.98 -10.69
CA LEU A 306 18.34 19.05 -11.48
C LEU A 306 19.59 18.84 -10.62
N ALA A 307 19.63 19.44 -9.42
CA ALA A 307 20.74 19.32 -8.49
C ALA A 307 20.83 17.91 -7.89
N LEU A 308 19.70 17.32 -7.49
CA LEU A 308 19.66 16.05 -6.75
C LEU A 308 19.57 14.82 -7.65
N PHE A 309 19.19 14.95 -8.92
CA PHE A 309 19.03 13.84 -9.85
C PHE A 309 20.29 12.96 -9.95
N TRP A 310 21.44 13.56 -10.00
CA TRP A 310 22.73 12.85 -10.08
C TRP A 310 23.09 12.12 -8.79
N PHE A 311 22.46 12.50 -7.67
CA PHE A 311 22.70 11.94 -6.34
C PHE A 311 21.66 10.86 -5.95
N ILE A 312 20.77 10.42 -6.85
CA ILE A 312 19.78 9.35 -6.58
C ILE A 312 20.42 8.12 -5.92
N PRO A 313 21.58 7.57 -6.38
CA PRO A 313 22.21 6.44 -5.73
C PRO A 313 22.71 6.73 -4.31
N GLN A 314 23.14 7.96 -4.03
CA GLN A 314 23.61 8.39 -2.72
C GLN A 314 22.42 8.60 -1.77
N ILE A 315 21.31 9.16 -2.26
CA ILE A 315 20.05 9.31 -1.52
C ILE A 315 19.51 7.92 -1.16
N GLU A 316 19.47 6.97 -2.09
CA GLU A 316 19.09 5.59 -1.84
C GLU A 316 19.93 4.96 -0.71
N LYS A 317 21.26 5.10 -0.77
CA LYS A 317 22.17 4.62 0.29
C LYS A 317 21.92 5.32 1.63
N LEU A 318 21.63 6.62 1.63
CA LEU A 318 21.30 7.37 2.84
C LEU A 318 20.01 6.84 3.47
N LEU A 319 18.96 6.64 2.68
CA LEU A 319 17.68 6.07 3.13
C LEU A 319 17.86 4.67 3.73
N MET A 320 18.68 3.82 3.10
CA MET A 320 19.00 2.49 3.63
C MET A 320 19.81 2.53 4.93
N ARG A 321 20.63 3.57 5.14
CA ARG A 321 21.36 3.76 6.41
C ARG A 321 20.47 4.28 7.54
N LEU A 322 19.52 5.17 7.21
CA LEU A 322 18.57 5.74 8.18
C LEU A 322 17.56 4.70 8.65
N ILE A 323 17.03 3.91 7.74
CA ILE A 323 16.10 2.82 8.02
C ILE A 323 16.79 1.51 7.63
N LYS A 324 17.43 0.86 8.61
CA LYS A 324 18.21 -0.37 8.37
C LYS A 324 17.30 -1.58 8.12
N ASP A 325 17.72 -2.45 7.19
CA ASP A 325 17.11 -3.75 7.01
C ASP A 325 17.49 -4.69 8.16
N SER A 326 16.55 -5.57 8.53
CA SER A 326 16.87 -6.69 9.41
C SER A 326 17.49 -7.83 8.58
N PRO A 327 18.19 -8.77 9.20
CA PRO A 327 18.66 -9.98 8.50
C PRO A 327 17.53 -10.74 7.81
N GLU A 328 16.32 -10.69 8.38
CA GLU A 328 15.12 -11.30 7.79
C GLU A 328 14.70 -10.57 6.50
N ASP A 329 14.71 -9.23 6.48
CA ASP A 329 14.34 -8.44 5.27
C ASP A 329 15.35 -8.68 4.14
N LEU A 330 16.63 -8.81 4.45
CA LEU A 330 17.68 -9.10 3.47
C LEU A 330 17.50 -10.49 2.85
N ALA A 331 17.15 -11.50 3.68
CA ALA A 331 16.85 -12.85 3.19
C ALA A 331 15.60 -12.87 2.29
N GLU A 332 14.55 -12.10 2.64
CA GLU A 332 13.36 -11.95 1.83
C GLU A 332 13.64 -11.29 0.49
N GLN A 333 14.45 -10.23 0.50
CA GLN A 333 14.85 -9.55 -0.73
C GLN A 333 15.69 -10.47 -1.63
N ALA A 334 16.58 -11.29 -1.05
CA ALA A 334 17.38 -12.25 -1.79
C ALA A 334 16.51 -13.30 -2.49
N ASP A 335 15.43 -13.79 -1.85
CA ASP A 335 14.48 -14.72 -2.47
C ASP A 335 13.80 -14.07 -3.68
N PHE A 336 13.33 -12.82 -3.57
CA PHE A 336 12.65 -12.13 -4.68
C PHE A 336 13.61 -11.70 -5.81
N ASP A 337 14.86 -11.43 -5.51
CA ASP A 337 15.87 -11.09 -6.51
C ASP A 337 16.20 -12.29 -7.42
N LEU A 338 15.85 -13.53 -7.02
CA LEU A 338 15.94 -14.71 -7.88
C LEU A 338 14.90 -14.68 -9.03
N LEU A 339 13.77 -13.98 -8.87
CA LEU A 339 12.72 -13.87 -9.89
C LEU A 339 13.06 -12.77 -10.91
N GLU A 340 14.14 -12.98 -11.68
CA GLU A 340 14.60 -12.02 -12.66
C GLU A 340 13.80 -12.11 -13.96
N GLU A 341 13.18 -11.03 -14.42
CA GLU A 341 12.42 -10.98 -15.68
C GLU A 341 13.27 -11.37 -16.90
N ARG A 342 14.59 -11.12 -16.85
CA ARG A 342 15.53 -11.51 -17.92
C ARG A 342 15.67 -13.03 -18.09
N LEU A 343 15.24 -13.85 -17.12
CA LEU A 343 15.25 -15.31 -17.21
C LEU A 343 13.97 -15.90 -17.83
N ILE A 344 12.92 -15.12 -18.00
CA ILE A 344 11.64 -15.57 -18.59
C ILE A 344 11.83 -16.18 -19.99
N PRO A 345 12.71 -15.65 -20.89
CA PRO A 345 13.00 -16.30 -22.17
C PRO A 345 13.72 -17.66 -22.06
N TYR A 346 14.19 -18.04 -20.86
CA TYR A 346 14.86 -19.30 -20.57
C TYR A 346 14.05 -20.13 -19.56
N PRO A 347 12.95 -20.80 -19.98
CA PRO A 347 11.95 -21.39 -19.07
C PRO A 347 12.53 -22.35 -18.02
N ALA A 348 13.50 -23.19 -18.39
CA ALA A 348 14.10 -24.13 -17.45
C ALA A 348 14.80 -23.44 -16.27
N LEU A 349 15.51 -22.33 -16.52
CA LEU A 349 16.16 -21.54 -15.48
C LEU A 349 15.13 -20.78 -14.64
N ALA A 350 14.13 -20.19 -15.28
CA ALA A 350 13.05 -19.47 -14.61
C ALA A 350 12.28 -20.38 -13.64
N ILE A 351 11.93 -21.61 -14.07
CA ILE A 351 11.24 -22.62 -13.24
C ILE A 351 12.12 -23.03 -12.06
N ALA A 352 13.41 -23.24 -12.27
CA ALA A 352 14.34 -23.59 -11.17
C ALA A 352 14.44 -22.46 -10.13
N GLN A 353 14.38 -21.19 -10.53
CA GLN A 353 14.36 -20.07 -9.60
C GLN A 353 13.01 -19.99 -8.86
N CYS A 354 11.88 -20.20 -9.56
CA CYS A 354 10.57 -20.29 -8.91
C CYS A 354 10.56 -21.36 -7.82
N HIS A 355 11.11 -22.55 -8.08
CA HIS A 355 11.20 -23.64 -7.09
C HIS A 355 11.96 -23.18 -5.82
N ARG A 356 13.10 -22.48 -5.97
CA ARG A 356 13.86 -21.96 -4.83
C ARG A 356 13.06 -20.97 -4.00
N VAL A 357 12.37 -20.06 -4.66
CA VAL A 357 11.56 -19.03 -3.98
C VAL A 357 10.36 -19.68 -3.27
N MET A 358 9.73 -20.68 -3.89
CA MET A 358 8.65 -21.47 -3.28
C MET A 358 9.11 -22.23 -2.05
N ASN A 359 10.31 -22.81 -2.05
CA ASN A 359 10.91 -23.43 -0.87
C ASN A 359 11.08 -22.42 0.28
N GLY A 360 11.45 -21.18 -0.04
CA GLY A 360 11.48 -20.07 0.90
C GLY A 360 10.09 -19.75 1.47
N MET A 361 9.05 -19.72 0.62
CA MET A 361 7.64 -19.55 1.02
C MET A 361 7.18 -20.68 1.93
N ALA A 362 7.34 -21.94 1.53
CA ALA A 362 6.94 -23.13 2.28
C ALA A 362 7.53 -23.14 3.71
N LYS A 363 8.82 -22.80 3.85
CA LYS A 363 9.48 -22.67 5.16
C LYS A 363 8.83 -21.62 6.03
N LYS A 364 8.43 -20.49 5.45
CA LYS A 364 7.79 -19.40 6.19
C LYS A 364 6.38 -19.77 6.62
N VAL A 365 5.61 -20.43 5.76
CA VAL A 365 4.27 -20.96 6.05
C VAL A 365 4.34 -21.94 7.21
N ARG A 366 5.17 -23.00 7.13
CA ARG A 366 5.35 -23.98 8.20
C ARG A 366 5.68 -23.33 9.54
N ASN A 367 6.63 -22.38 9.53
CA ASN A 367 7.03 -21.69 10.74
C ASN A 367 5.94 -20.78 11.30
N ASN A 368 5.06 -20.23 10.44
CA ASN A 368 3.95 -19.38 10.85
C ASN A 368 2.83 -20.19 11.47
N VAL A 369 2.46 -21.34 10.88
CA VAL A 369 1.51 -22.31 11.44
C VAL A 369 1.96 -22.78 12.83
N ASN A 370 3.22 -23.19 12.97
CA ASN A 370 3.75 -23.60 14.28
C ASN A 370 3.69 -22.48 15.33
N ARG A 371 3.90 -21.23 14.90
CA ARG A 371 3.85 -20.07 15.80
C ARG A 371 2.42 -19.74 16.21
N SER A 372 1.46 -19.80 15.28
CA SER A 372 0.06 -19.54 15.59
C SER A 372 -0.53 -20.58 16.54
N MET A 373 -0.26 -21.88 16.31
CA MET A 373 -0.68 -22.94 17.22
C MET A 373 -0.09 -22.78 18.64
N ASN A 374 1.17 -22.33 18.76
CA ASN A 374 1.76 -22.09 20.07
C ASN A 374 1.14 -20.88 20.81
N LEU A 375 0.45 -19.95 20.12
CA LEU A 375 -0.27 -18.84 20.74
C LEU A 375 -1.52 -19.30 21.50
N ILE A 376 -2.10 -20.42 21.11
CA ILE A 376 -3.27 -21.00 21.81
C ILE A 376 -2.90 -21.36 23.24
N ASN A 377 -1.74 -21.99 23.45
CA ASN A 377 -1.27 -22.41 24.78
C ASN A 377 -0.67 -21.26 25.60
N GLU A 378 0.00 -20.30 24.92
CA GLU A 378 0.62 -19.16 25.57
C GLU A 378 0.54 -17.93 24.64
N PHE A 379 -0.43 -17.05 24.88
CA PHE A 379 -0.56 -15.83 24.12
C PHE A 379 0.55 -14.83 24.47
N ARG A 380 1.24 -14.36 23.42
CA ARG A 380 2.26 -13.29 23.52
C ARG A 380 2.03 -12.27 22.41
N PRO A 381 1.78 -11.00 22.73
CA PRO A 381 1.51 -9.95 21.72
C PRO A 381 2.60 -9.84 20.63
N GLU A 382 3.87 -10.00 21.00
CA GLU A 382 4.99 -9.96 20.06
C GLU A 382 4.95 -11.10 19.03
N LYS A 383 4.55 -12.31 19.47
CA LYS A 383 4.41 -13.47 18.59
C LYS A 383 3.19 -13.33 17.69
N TYR A 384 2.08 -12.78 18.20
CA TYR A 384 0.88 -12.45 17.45
C TYR A 384 1.20 -11.48 16.29
N GLU A 385 1.84 -10.34 16.59
CA GLU A 385 2.27 -9.39 15.59
C GLU A 385 3.24 -10.01 14.55
N LYS A 386 4.03 -10.98 14.96
CA LYS A 386 4.95 -11.70 14.07
C LYS A 386 4.21 -12.65 13.13
N VAL A 387 3.09 -13.27 13.56
CA VAL A 387 2.24 -14.10 12.70
C VAL A 387 1.66 -13.26 11.56
N HIS A 388 1.03 -12.13 11.87
CA HIS A 388 0.45 -11.23 10.86
C HIS A 388 1.48 -10.61 9.92
N ARG A 389 2.68 -10.28 10.43
CA ARG A 389 3.76 -9.85 9.54
C ARG A 389 4.20 -10.93 8.57
N LYS A 390 4.20 -12.19 8.98
CA LYS A 390 4.62 -13.31 8.13
C LYS A 390 3.52 -13.74 7.16
N GLU A 391 2.25 -13.60 7.52
CA GLU A 391 1.12 -13.75 6.60
C GLU A 391 1.22 -12.74 5.47
N LYS A 392 1.33 -11.43 5.73
CA LYS A 392 1.53 -10.39 4.69
C LYS A 392 2.75 -10.63 3.80
N LEU A 393 3.75 -11.32 4.32
CA LEU A 393 4.90 -11.74 3.52
C LEU A 393 4.55 -12.94 2.64
N ILE A 394 3.78 -13.90 3.12
CA ILE A 394 3.31 -15.06 2.36
C ILE A 394 2.45 -14.58 1.18
N ASP A 395 1.52 -13.63 1.38
CA ASP A 395 0.75 -12.97 0.31
C ASP A 395 1.66 -12.35 -0.75
N LYS A 396 2.73 -11.71 -0.30
CA LYS A 396 3.72 -11.12 -1.20
C LYS A 396 4.47 -12.15 -2.02
N TYR A 397 4.75 -13.33 -1.45
CA TYR A 397 5.31 -14.46 -2.21
C TYR A 397 4.32 -14.96 -3.25
N GLU A 398 3.05 -15.13 -2.89
CA GLU A 398 1.98 -15.55 -3.80
C GLU A 398 1.87 -14.57 -4.98
N ALA A 399 1.70 -13.28 -4.71
CA ALA A 399 1.56 -12.24 -5.74
C ALA A 399 2.79 -12.17 -6.68
N ARG A 400 4.02 -12.27 -6.14
CA ARG A 400 5.26 -12.19 -6.92
C ARG A 400 5.50 -13.44 -7.76
N LEU A 401 5.37 -14.62 -7.17
CA LEU A 401 5.49 -15.90 -7.87
C LEU A 401 4.39 -16.05 -8.91
N GLY A 402 3.12 -15.76 -8.54
CA GLY A 402 1.99 -15.82 -9.46
C GLY A 402 2.17 -14.93 -10.68
N SER A 403 2.57 -13.67 -10.48
CA SER A 403 2.86 -12.74 -11.58
C SER A 403 4.00 -13.24 -12.47
N TYR A 404 5.07 -13.76 -11.89
CA TYR A 404 6.23 -14.28 -12.64
C TYR A 404 5.87 -15.55 -13.43
N LEU A 405 5.18 -16.51 -12.81
CA LEU A 405 4.69 -17.73 -13.44
C LEU A 405 3.71 -17.44 -14.57
N MET A 406 2.78 -16.46 -14.38
CA MET A 406 1.87 -16.02 -15.44
C MET A 406 2.58 -15.38 -16.64
N GLN A 407 3.71 -14.71 -16.43
CA GLN A 407 4.53 -14.23 -17.54
C GLN A 407 5.26 -15.40 -18.24
N LEU A 408 5.69 -16.40 -17.47
CA LEU A 408 6.35 -17.58 -17.99
C LEU A 408 5.41 -18.44 -18.86
N THR A 409 4.12 -18.55 -18.50
CA THR A 409 3.12 -19.29 -19.33
C THR A 409 2.91 -18.70 -20.73
N LYS A 410 3.33 -17.44 -20.95
CA LYS A 410 3.28 -16.82 -22.29
C LYS A 410 4.44 -17.25 -23.20
N GLN A 411 5.42 -17.98 -22.68
CA GLN A 411 6.53 -18.52 -23.45
C GLN A 411 6.16 -19.88 -24.06
N ALA A 412 6.95 -20.33 -25.04
CA ALA A 412 6.80 -21.67 -25.62
C ALA A 412 7.36 -22.72 -24.63
N LEU A 413 6.50 -23.18 -23.73
CA LEU A 413 6.83 -24.22 -22.74
C LEU A 413 6.67 -25.60 -23.35
N ASN A 414 7.56 -26.54 -23.01
CA ASN A 414 7.34 -27.96 -23.28
C ASN A 414 6.33 -28.55 -22.25
N THR A 415 5.88 -29.77 -22.48
CA THR A 415 4.86 -30.45 -21.66
C THR A 415 5.27 -30.52 -20.17
N GLU A 416 6.53 -30.85 -19.89
CA GLU A 416 7.06 -30.96 -18.54
C GLU A 416 7.11 -29.57 -17.83
N GLN A 417 7.57 -28.56 -18.53
CA GLN A 417 7.60 -27.18 -18.03
C GLN A 417 6.19 -26.64 -17.76
N THR A 418 5.23 -26.97 -18.63
CA THR A 418 3.82 -26.61 -18.43
C THR A 418 3.26 -27.24 -17.16
N ARG A 419 3.54 -28.54 -16.93
CA ARG A 419 3.13 -29.25 -15.73
C ARG A 419 3.73 -28.65 -14.47
N GLN A 420 5.05 -28.40 -14.46
CA GLN A 420 5.72 -27.78 -13.32
C GLN A 420 5.18 -26.38 -13.02
N THR A 421 4.93 -25.57 -14.04
CA THR A 421 4.35 -24.23 -13.87
C THR A 421 2.93 -24.31 -13.30
N SER A 422 2.13 -25.27 -13.75
CA SER A 422 0.77 -25.50 -13.24
C SER A 422 0.80 -25.97 -11.78
N LEU A 423 1.70 -26.90 -11.42
CA LEU A 423 1.91 -27.32 -10.03
C LEU A 423 2.22 -26.11 -9.13
N TYR A 424 3.17 -25.27 -9.55
CA TYR A 424 3.57 -24.12 -8.75
C TYR A 424 2.43 -23.12 -8.57
N LEU A 425 1.65 -22.83 -9.62
CA LEU A 425 0.48 -21.95 -9.52
C LEU A 425 -0.57 -22.50 -8.54
N HIS A 426 -0.77 -23.82 -8.50
CA HIS A 426 -1.68 -24.43 -7.52
C HIS A 426 -1.11 -24.37 -6.11
N THR A 427 0.14 -24.78 -5.94
CA THR A 427 0.78 -24.87 -4.62
C THR A 427 0.98 -23.50 -3.94
N ILE A 428 1.24 -22.42 -4.69
CA ILE A 428 1.36 -21.08 -4.09
C ILE A 428 0.04 -20.62 -3.47
N SER A 429 -1.10 -20.95 -4.10
CA SER A 429 -2.42 -20.62 -3.55
C SER A 429 -2.75 -21.45 -2.31
N ASP A 430 -2.40 -22.76 -2.28
CA ASP A 430 -2.57 -23.57 -1.08
C ASP A 430 -1.71 -23.07 0.08
N PHE A 431 -0.46 -22.66 -0.20
CA PHE A 431 0.44 -22.13 0.84
C PHE A 431 -0.02 -20.77 1.39
N GLU A 432 -0.59 -19.91 0.57
CA GLU A 432 -1.20 -18.66 1.01
C GLU A 432 -2.38 -18.95 1.94
N ARG A 433 -3.33 -19.82 1.53
CA ARG A 433 -4.48 -20.19 2.37
C ARG A 433 -4.08 -20.85 3.70
N ILE A 434 -3.01 -21.65 3.73
CA ILE A 434 -2.45 -22.15 4.98
C ILE A 434 -1.94 -20.98 5.85
N GLY A 435 -1.33 -19.96 5.24
CA GLY A 435 -0.90 -18.73 5.89
C GLY A 435 -2.04 -17.94 6.52
N ASP A 436 -3.16 -17.81 5.78
CA ASP A 436 -4.39 -17.13 6.23
C ASP A 436 -4.98 -17.85 7.46
N HIS A 437 -5.15 -19.18 7.39
CA HIS A 437 -5.66 -19.94 8.53
C HIS A 437 -4.72 -19.90 9.74
N ALA A 438 -3.42 -19.74 9.54
CA ALA A 438 -2.50 -19.48 10.65
C ALA A 438 -2.73 -18.09 11.29
N ALA A 439 -3.10 -17.07 10.50
CA ALA A 439 -3.50 -15.78 11.03
C ALA A 439 -4.85 -15.84 11.76
N ASP A 440 -5.83 -16.57 11.23
CA ASP A 440 -7.12 -16.81 11.89
C ASP A 440 -6.92 -17.46 13.28
N ILE A 441 -6.06 -18.47 13.40
CA ILE A 441 -5.72 -19.09 14.68
C ILE A 441 -5.10 -18.08 15.65
N ALA A 442 -4.26 -17.15 15.15
CA ALA A 442 -3.67 -16.12 16.00
C ALA A 442 -4.71 -15.11 16.50
N GLU A 443 -5.70 -14.72 15.66
CA GLU A 443 -6.82 -13.87 16.08
C GLU A 443 -7.67 -14.54 17.15
N MET A 444 -7.99 -15.83 16.97
CA MET A 444 -8.73 -16.59 17.97
C MET A 444 -7.97 -16.70 19.30
N SER A 445 -6.65 -16.92 19.22
CA SER A 445 -5.78 -16.95 20.42
C SER A 445 -5.76 -15.61 21.15
N LYS A 446 -5.81 -14.51 20.42
CA LYS A 446 -5.94 -13.16 20.98
C LYS A 446 -7.28 -12.97 21.66
N SER A 447 -8.38 -13.39 21.02
CA SER A 447 -9.73 -13.33 21.59
C SER A 447 -9.83 -14.12 22.91
N ILE A 448 -9.26 -15.33 22.97
CA ILE A 448 -9.16 -16.13 24.19
C ILE A 448 -8.46 -15.35 25.31
N SER A 449 -7.32 -14.74 25.00
CA SER A 449 -6.52 -14.00 25.98
C SER A 449 -7.20 -12.71 26.45
N GLU A 450 -7.76 -11.91 25.56
CA GLU A 450 -8.39 -10.62 25.88
C GLU A 450 -9.69 -10.79 26.68
N ASN A 451 -10.49 -11.80 26.33
CA ASN A 451 -11.77 -12.09 26.99
C ASN A 451 -11.61 -13.06 28.20
N ARG A 452 -10.37 -13.46 28.52
CA ARG A 452 -10.05 -14.41 29.61
C ARG A 452 -10.89 -15.67 29.56
N MET A 453 -11.07 -16.23 28.35
CA MET A 453 -11.83 -17.45 28.14
C MET A 453 -11.07 -18.65 28.73
N GLU A 454 -11.76 -19.46 29.50
CA GLU A 454 -11.19 -20.68 30.08
C GLU A 454 -11.76 -21.91 29.37
N MET A 455 -10.91 -22.58 28.59
CA MET A 455 -11.27 -23.87 28.01
C MET A 455 -11.09 -24.98 29.05
N SER A 456 -11.98 -25.98 29.05
CA SER A 456 -11.82 -27.14 29.93
C SER A 456 -10.53 -27.90 29.62
N GLU A 457 -9.96 -28.56 30.62
CA GLU A 457 -8.74 -29.37 30.49
C GLU A 457 -8.89 -30.40 29.37
N ALA A 458 -10.03 -31.11 29.33
CA ALA A 458 -10.32 -32.06 28.28
C ALA A 458 -10.37 -31.42 26.86
N ALA A 459 -10.89 -30.20 26.73
CA ALA A 459 -10.89 -29.49 25.43
C ALA A 459 -9.48 -29.08 25.00
N MET A 460 -8.65 -28.70 25.95
CA MET A 460 -7.24 -28.35 25.66
C MET A 460 -6.41 -29.60 25.31
N ASP A 461 -6.63 -30.75 25.94
CA ASP A 461 -5.96 -32.00 25.61
C ASP A 461 -6.34 -32.47 24.19
N GLU A 462 -7.66 -32.46 23.88
CA GLU A 462 -8.16 -32.74 22.53
C GLU A 462 -7.53 -31.80 21.49
N LEU A 463 -7.48 -30.48 21.77
CA LEU A 463 -6.92 -29.47 20.88
C LEU A 463 -5.41 -29.68 20.68
N ASN A 464 -4.67 -30.01 21.71
CA ASN A 464 -3.25 -30.32 21.62
C ASN A 464 -2.98 -31.55 20.73
N LEU A 465 -3.82 -32.58 20.81
CA LEU A 465 -3.72 -33.77 19.96
C LEU A 465 -3.89 -33.44 18.48
N VAL A 466 -4.93 -32.68 18.13
CA VAL A 466 -5.16 -32.30 16.73
C VAL A 466 -4.09 -31.33 16.22
N MET A 467 -3.60 -30.43 17.07
CA MET A 467 -2.48 -29.54 16.71
C MET A 467 -1.18 -30.33 16.42
N GLU A 468 -0.93 -31.41 17.15
CA GLU A 468 0.21 -32.29 16.87
C GLU A 468 0.07 -32.99 15.52
N ALA A 469 -1.12 -33.52 15.20
CA ALA A 469 -1.42 -34.14 13.90
C ALA A 469 -1.26 -33.13 12.75
N VAL A 470 -1.77 -31.89 12.91
CA VAL A 470 -1.62 -30.82 11.90
C VAL A 470 -0.14 -30.42 11.73
N ARG A 471 0.62 -30.37 12.83
CA ARG A 471 2.06 -30.09 12.80
C ARG A 471 2.83 -31.17 12.04
N GLU A 472 2.48 -32.46 12.23
CA GLU A 472 3.06 -33.57 11.47
C GLU A 472 2.71 -33.45 9.99
N SER A 473 1.43 -33.22 9.65
CA SER A 473 0.97 -33.02 8.27
C SER A 473 1.72 -31.89 7.58
N MET A 474 1.88 -30.73 8.25
CA MET A 474 2.61 -29.58 7.71
C MET A 474 4.11 -29.86 7.51
N ASN A 475 4.73 -30.58 8.45
CA ASN A 475 6.14 -30.96 8.33
C ASN A 475 6.36 -31.94 7.17
N MET A 476 5.49 -32.94 7.02
CA MET A 476 5.56 -33.89 5.89
C MET A 476 5.38 -33.13 4.54
N THR A 477 4.39 -32.25 4.47
CA THR A 477 4.15 -31.41 3.28
C THR A 477 5.38 -30.59 2.92
N TYR A 478 6.01 -29.95 3.90
CA TYR A 478 7.22 -29.14 3.71
C TYR A 478 8.39 -29.99 3.18
N HIS A 479 8.67 -31.14 3.81
CA HIS A 479 9.79 -32.00 3.41
C HIS A 479 9.53 -32.70 2.07
N ALA A 480 8.32 -33.21 1.85
CA ALA A 480 7.93 -33.80 0.57
C ALA A 480 8.09 -32.83 -0.59
N TYR A 481 7.71 -31.55 -0.38
CA TYR A 481 7.86 -30.51 -1.39
C TYR A 481 9.33 -30.10 -1.63
N LEU A 482 10.12 -29.99 -0.54
CA LEU A 482 11.52 -29.57 -0.61
C LEU A 482 12.41 -30.62 -1.30
N GLU A 483 12.20 -31.89 -0.97
CA GLU A 483 13.03 -33.04 -1.38
C GLU A 483 12.44 -33.81 -2.57
N ASP A 484 11.24 -33.38 -3.04
CA ASP A 484 10.50 -34.06 -4.10
C ASP A 484 10.16 -35.54 -3.74
N ASP A 485 9.93 -35.80 -2.43
CA ASP A 485 9.68 -37.13 -1.88
C ASP A 485 8.21 -37.52 -2.00
N LEU A 486 7.91 -38.37 -3.02
CA LEU A 486 6.56 -38.87 -3.27
C LEU A 486 6.08 -39.85 -2.19
N ASN A 487 6.96 -40.59 -1.53
CA ASN A 487 6.56 -41.53 -0.48
C ASN A 487 6.04 -40.73 0.73
N LEU A 488 6.73 -39.66 1.09
CA LEU A 488 6.29 -38.77 2.16
C LEU A 488 5.00 -38.03 1.76
N ALA A 489 4.89 -37.58 0.49
CA ALA A 489 3.69 -36.92 -0.02
C ALA A 489 2.44 -37.80 0.08
N ARG A 490 2.55 -39.12 -0.21
CA ARG A 490 1.42 -40.07 -0.11
C ARG A 490 0.89 -40.24 1.30
N ARG A 491 1.69 -40.00 2.34
CA ARG A 491 1.29 -40.12 3.74
C ARG A 491 0.48 -38.93 4.25
N VAL A 492 0.53 -37.77 3.57
CA VAL A 492 -0.16 -36.55 4.01
C VAL A 492 -1.67 -36.67 3.88
N SER A 493 -2.18 -37.25 2.78
CA SER A 493 -3.62 -37.39 2.53
C SER A 493 -4.33 -38.26 3.57
N PRO A 494 -3.83 -39.50 3.93
CA PRO A 494 -4.41 -40.29 5.03
C PRO A 494 -4.46 -39.55 6.35
N LEU A 495 -3.38 -38.84 6.72
CA LEU A 495 -3.38 -38.03 7.94
C LEU A 495 -4.41 -36.91 7.91
N GLY A 496 -4.63 -36.28 6.75
CA GLY A 496 -5.67 -35.26 6.56
C GLY A 496 -7.09 -35.79 6.83
N ILE A 497 -7.39 -37.05 6.47
CA ILE A 497 -8.68 -37.71 6.79
C ILE A 497 -8.80 -37.92 8.29
N VAL A 498 -7.75 -38.41 8.96
CA VAL A 498 -7.75 -38.59 10.42
C VAL A 498 -7.98 -37.27 11.13
N ILE A 499 -7.27 -36.18 10.72
CA ILE A 499 -7.46 -34.85 11.30
C ILE A 499 -8.91 -34.38 11.15
N ARG A 500 -9.54 -34.59 9.99
CA ARG A 500 -10.97 -34.26 9.78
C ARG A 500 -11.84 -35.02 10.76
N GLY A 501 -11.68 -36.35 10.85
CA GLY A 501 -12.44 -37.19 11.78
C GLY A 501 -12.28 -36.74 13.23
N LEU A 502 -11.05 -36.41 13.67
CA LEU A 502 -10.78 -35.87 14.99
C LEU A 502 -11.53 -34.53 15.21
N CYS A 503 -11.45 -33.59 14.27
CA CYS A 503 -12.16 -32.32 14.38
C CYS A 503 -13.68 -32.50 14.49
N ASP A 504 -14.26 -33.41 13.70
CA ASP A 504 -15.70 -33.66 13.73
C ASP A 504 -16.12 -34.34 15.05
N GLU A 505 -15.37 -35.28 15.55
CA GLU A 505 -15.59 -35.92 16.85
C GLU A 505 -15.48 -34.91 18.00
N MET A 506 -14.47 -34.03 17.97
CA MET A 506 -14.28 -32.99 18.99
C MET A 506 -15.45 -31.99 19.02
N LYS A 507 -16.03 -31.64 17.85
CA LYS A 507 -17.24 -30.82 17.78
C LYS A 507 -18.41 -31.50 18.48
N LEU A 508 -18.59 -32.81 18.30
CA LEU A 508 -19.65 -33.56 18.98
C LEU A 508 -19.44 -33.59 20.50
N ARG A 509 -18.22 -33.89 20.96
CA ARG A 509 -17.86 -33.82 22.37
C ARG A 509 -18.05 -32.45 22.99
N HIS A 510 -17.79 -31.39 22.20
CA HIS A 510 -18.04 -30.03 22.65
C HIS A 510 -19.53 -29.77 22.85
N VAL A 511 -20.41 -30.23 21.93
CA VAL A 511 -21.88 -30.11 22.09
C VAL A 511 -22.35 -30.83 23.36
N GLU A 512 -21.79 -31.96 23.69
CA GLU A 512 -22.06 -32.68 24.94
C GLU A 512 -21.63 -31.86 26.18
N ARG A 513 -20.43 -31.29 26.19
CA ARG A 513 -19.95 -30.38 27.24
C ARG A 513 -20.84 -29.14 27.41
N LEU A 514 -21.31 -28.58 26.29
CA LEU A 514 -22.22 -27.45 26.31
C LEU A 514 -23.58 -27.82 26.92
N SER A 515 -24.14 -28.98 26.56
CA SER A 515 -25.44 -29.47 27.09
C SER A 515 -25.39 -29.77 28.60
N GLN A 516 -24.22 -30.08 29.12
CA GLN A 516 -23.95 -30.31 30.53
C GLN A 516 -23.63 -29.05 31.34
N GLY A 517 -23.55 -27.89 30.68
CA GLY A 517 -23.19 -26.61 31.29
C GLY A 517 -21.71 -26.47 31.66
N ASN A 518 -20.83 -27.35 31.13
CA ASN A 518 -19.40 -27.38 31.39
C ASN A 518 -18.59 -26.47 30.44
N CYS A 519 -19.27 -25.71 29.58
CA CYS A 519 -18.65 -24.79 28.61
C CYS A 519 -19.61 -23.65 28.29
N GLY A 520 -19.08 -22.43 28.07
CA GLY A 520 -19.86 -21.29 27.61
C GLY A 520 -20.06 -21.29 26.09
N LEU A 521 -21.03 -20.50 25.61
CA LEU A 521 -21.35 -20.40 24.18
C LEU A 521 -20.25 -19.69 23.40
N GLU A 522 -19.61 -18.67 23.99
CA GLU A 522 -18.53 -17.91 23.35
C GLU A 522 -17.28 -18.76 23.19
N GLU A 523 -16.89 -19.50 24.25
CA GLU A 523 -15.76 -20.43 24.21
C GLU A 523 -16.00 -21.52 23.16
N GLY A 524 -17.24 -21.99 23.04
CA GLY A 524 -17.63 -22.98 22.03
C GLY A 524 -17.52 -22.50 20.61
N THR A 525 -17.84 -21.25 20.35
CA THR A 525 -17.68 -20.65 19.02
C THR A 525 -16.21 -20.58 18.64
N VAL A 526 -15.37 -20.07 19.54
CA VAL A 526 -13.92 -19.97 19.30
C VAL A 526 -13.27 -21.35 19.12
N PHE A 527 -13.70 -22.34 19.93
CA PHE A 527 -13.23 -23.72 19.81
C PHE A 527 -13.56 -24.32 18.43
N ASN A 528 -14.80 -24.14 17.94
CA ASN A 528 -15.21 -24.61 16.62
C ASN A 528 -14.42 -23.92 15.48
N ASP A 529 -14.17 -22.62 15.60
CA ASP A 529 -13.41 -21.86 14.61
C ASP A 529 -11.94 -22.29 14.57
N LEU A 530 -11.34 -22.61 15.73
CA LEU A 530 -10.00 -23.21 15.82
C LEU A 530 -9.96 -24.55 15.08
N LEU A 531 -10.93 -25.46 15.35
CA LEU A 531 -11.00 -26.74 14.68
C LEU A 531 -11.18 -26.61 13.16
N ASN A 532 -12.00 -25.65 12.73
CA ASN A 532 -12.20 -25.38 11.30
C ASN A 532 -10.90 -24.93 10.64
N SER A 533 -10.15 -23.99 11.25
CA SER A 533 -8.87 -23.51 10.70
C SER A 533 -7.80 -24.61 10.69
N LEU A 534 -7.71 -25.43 11.73
CA LEU A 534 -6.79 -26.58 11.78
C LEU A 534 -7.12 -27.64 10.70
N ASN A 535 -8.41 -27.96 10.51
CA ASN A 535 -8.84 -28.89 9.45
C ASN A 535 -8.56 -28.31 8.04
N ARG A 536 -8.74 -27.00 7.85
CA ARG A 536 -8.43 -26.34 6.57
C ARG A 536 -6.95 -26.37 6.24
N ILE A 537 -6.08 -26.13 7.22
CA ILE A 537 -4.62 -26.28 7.04
C ILE A 537 -4.28 -27.70 6.55
N ALA A 538 -4.81 -28.75 7.20
CA ALA A 538 -4.58 -30.13 6.80
C ALA A 538 -5.13 -30.43 5.39
N THR A 539 -6.28 -29.87 5.04
CA THR A 539 -6.88 -30.01 3.70
C THR A 539 -5.99 -29.41 2.62
N HIS A 540 -5.44 -28.20 2.82
CA HIS A 540 -4.54 -27.56 1.85
C HIS A 540 -3.19 -28.27 1.78
N CYS A 541 -2.67 -28.83 2.89
CA CYS A 541 -1.52 -29.71 2.87
C CYS A 541 -1.76 -30.94 1.97
N ALA A 542 -2.89 -31.61 2.13
CA ALA A 542 -3.26 -32.76 1.31
C ALA A 542 -3.44 -32.39 -0.16
N SER A 543 -4.12 -31.28 -0.46
CA SER A 543 -4.31 -30.73 -1.82
C SER A 543 -2.97 -30.52 -2.54
N SER A 544 -2.02 -29.83 -1.90
CA SER A 544 -0.68 -29.60 -2.46
C SER A 544 0.07 -30.89 -2.75
N MET A 545 -0.05 -31.90 -1.88
CA MET A 545 0.64 -33.18 -2.06
C MET A 545 0.00 -34.04 -3.14
N VAL A 546 -1.32 -34.07 -3.23
CA VAL A 546 -2.03 -34.74 -4.34
C VAL A 546 -1.64 -34.10 -5.69
N ALA A 547 -1.52 -32.78 -5.76
CA ALA A 547 -1.05 -32.09 -6.97
C ALA A 547 0.39 -32.50 -7.32
N LEU A 548 1.30 -32.56 -6.33
CA LEU A 548 2.68 -33.01 -6.52
C LEU A 548 2.75 -34.43 -7.09
N ILE A 549 2.02 -35.37 -6.49
CA ILE A 549 1.98 -36.79 -6.92
C ILE A 549 1.47 -36.89 -8.36
N LYS A 550 0.30 -36.32 -8.68
CA LYS A 550 -0.31 -36.39 -10.02
C LYS A 550 0.62 -35.86 -11.11
N ILE A 551 1.29 -34.76 -10.86
CA ILE A 551 2.19 -34.16 -11.84
C ILE A 551 3.44 -35.02 -12.05
N ARG A 552 3.97 -35.64 -11.01
CA ARG A 552 5.16 -36.51 -11.11
C ARG A 552 4.85 -37.87 -11.71
N GLU A 553 3.67 -38.41 -11.46
CA GLU A 553 3.21 -39.69 -12.03
C GLU A 553 2.68 -39.59 -13.48
N LYS A 554 2.71 -38.37 -14.06
CA LYS A 554 2.27 -38.08 -15.43
C LYS A 554 0.76 -38.30 -15.68
N ASP A 555 -0.05 -38.24 -14.64
CA ASP A 555 -1.50 -38.24 -14.76
C ASP A 555 -2.02 -36.91 -15.33
N THR A 556 -2.91 -36.97 -16.33
CA THR A 556 -3.23 -35.80 -17.18
C THR A 556 -4.38 -34.95 -16.65
N ASP A 557 -5.10 -35.41 -15.62
CA ASP A 557 -6.29 -34.72 -15.13
C ASP A 557 -6.00 -33.89 -13.87
N ILE A 558 -5.72 -32.58 -14.08
CA ILE A 558 -5.34 -31.62 -13.01
C ILE A 558 -6.58 -30.96 -12.36
N HIS A 559 -7.78 -31.13 -12.91
CA HIS A 559 -9.00 -30.59 -12.33
C HIS A 559 -9.44 -31.40 -11.11
N ILE A 560 -8.96 -31.01 -9.95
CA ILE A 560 -9.31 -31.64 -8.67
C ILE A 560 -10.63 -31.02 -8.18
N HIS A 561 -11.73 -31.75 -8.31
CA HIS A 561 -12.93 -31.48 -7.49
C HIS A 561 -12.64 -31.92 -6.04
N ASP A 562 -13.05 -31.10 -5.07
CA ASP A 562 -12.84 -31.31 -3.62
C ASP A 562 -13.15 -32.73 -3.11
N SER A 563 -14.06 -33.45 -3.77
CA SER A 563 -14.46 -34.82 -3.42
C SER A 563 -13.44 -35.93 -3.83
N LYS A 564 -12.41 -35.61 -4.65
CA LYS A 564 -11.42 -36.60 -5.12
C LYS A 564 -10.01 -36.40 -4.54
N VAL A 565 -9.83 -35.45 -3.65
CA VAL A 565 -8.52 -35.16 -3.00
C VAL A 565 -8.00 -36.38 -2.21
N TYR A 566 -8.89 -37.27 -1.82
CA TYR A 566 -8.60 -38.41 -0.93
C TYR A 566 -8.61 -39.79 -1.63
N ALA A 567 -8.85 -39.85 -2.93
CA ALA A 567 -8.94 -41.11 -3.65
C ALA A 567 -7.60 -41.52 -4.29
N ILE A 568 -6.61 -41.88 -3.46
CA ILE A 568 -5.45 -42.69 -3.90
C ILE A 568 -5.66 -44.07 -3.31
N ASP A 569 -6.25 -44.98 -4.08
CA ASP A 569 -6.56 -46.36 -3.68
C ASP A 569 -5.32 -47.25 -3.73
N GLY A 570 -4.99 -47.90 -2.62
CA GLY A 570 -3.96 -48.92 -2.53
C GLY A 570 -3.90 -49.51 -1.11
N ASP A 571 -3.40 -50.75 -0.97
CA ASP A 571 -3.23 -51.43 0.32
C ASP A 571 -2.31 -50.62 1.26
N ASP A 572 -1.34 -49.88 0.72
CA ASP A 572 -0.43 -49.01 1.45
C ASP A 572 -1.18 -47.80 2.08
N TYR A 573 -2.18 -47.26 1.37
CA TYR A 573 -3.03 -46.17 1.88
C TYR A 573 -3.85 -46.62 3.09
N LYS A 574 -4.49 -47.79 3.04
CA LYS A 574 -5.31 -48.35 4.13
C LYS A 574 -4.45 -48.62 5.36
N THR A 575 -3.25 -49.14 5.16
CA THR A 575 -2.29 -49.41 6.24
C THR A 575 -1.85 -48.13 6.91
N THR A 576 -1.48 -47.10 6.14
CA THR A 576 -1.08 -45.78 6.64
C THR A 576 -2.24 -45.07 7.36
N LEU A 577 -3.45 -45.19 6.86
CA LEU A 577 -4.66 -44.64 7.49
C LEU A 577 -4.89 -45.30 8.88
N ALA A 578 -4.77 -46.62 8.95
CA ALA A 578 -4.92 -47.35 10.22
C ALA A 578 -3.82 -46.98 11.22
N GLU A 579 -2.55 -46.82 10.79
CA GLU A 579 -1.45 -46.35 11.62
C GLU A 579 -1.75 -44.98 12.25
N TYR A 580 -2.32 -44.04 11.46
CA TYR A 580 -2.66 -42.70 11.96
C TYR A 580 -3.89 -42.71 12.89
N HIS A 581 -4.87 -43.59 12.64
CA HIS A 581 -6.00 -43.77 13.58
C HIS A 581 -5.55 -44.30 14.92
N GLU A 582 -4.58 -45.24 14.95
CA GLU A 582 -4.01 -45.75 16.18
C GLU A 582 -3.16 -44.69 16.90
N LYS A 583 -2.39 -43.89 16.13
CA LYS A 583 -1.50 -42.85 16.67
C LYS A 583 -2.26 -41.67 17.27
N TYR A 584 -3.36 -41.28 16.65
CA TYR A 584 -4.17 -40.11 17.02
C TYR A 584 -5.59 -40.55 17.44
N ASP A 585 -5.69 -41.15 18.64
CA ASP A 585 -6.97 -41.62 19.20
C ASP A 585 -7.40 -40.68 20.34
N LEU A 586 -8.64 -40.22 20.31
CA LEU A 586 -9.26 -39.41 21.36
C LEU A 586 -9.78 -40.23 22.54
N GLY A 587 -9.65 -41.56 22.48
CA GLY A 587 -10.21 -42.48 23.48
C GLY A 587 -11.74 -42.59 23.39
N GLN A 588 -12.30 -43.63 24.06
CA GLN A 588 -13.75 -43.86 24.03
C GLN A 588 -14.50 -42.76 24.78
N ARG A 589 -15.70 -42.37 24.29
CA ARG A 589 -16.64 -41.55 25.04
C ARG A 589 -17.13 -42.36 26.26
N GLU A 590 -17.08 -41.78 27.41
CA GLU A 590 -17.81 -42.34 28.57
C GLU A 590 -19.31 -42.25 28.24
N GLY A 591 -19.89 -43.34 27.71
CA GLY A 591 -21.34 -43.51 27.62
C GLY A 591 -21.99 -43.82 26.29
N ARG A 592 -21.30 -44.09 25.17
CA ARG A 592 -21.93 -44.61 23.96
C ARG A 592 -21.01 -45.45 23.08
N ILE A 593 -21.33 -46.76 23.00
CA ILE A 593 -20.84 -47.64 21.93
C ILE A 593 -21.64 -47.25 20.66
N VAL A 594 -21.05 -46.52 19.72
CA VAL A 594 -21.56 -46.40 18.35
C VAL A 594 -20.69 -47.35 17.52
N SER A 595 -21.30 -48.50 17.15
CA SER A 595 -20.70 -49.45 16.19
C SER A 595 -20.44 -48.74 14.87
N MET A 596 -19.19 -48.68 14.46
CA MET A 596 -18.77 -48.28 13.12
C MET A 596 -19.09 -49.39 12.10
N GLU A 597 -20.36 -49.63 11.84
CA GLU A 597 -20.84 -50.52 10.76
C GLU A 597 -22.02 -49.84 10.03
N ASP A 598 -21.89 -48.74 9.41
CA ASP A 598 -22.82 -48.26 8.39
C ASP A 598 -22.38 -46.92 7.74
N GLU A 599 -21.24 -46.94 7.08
CA GLU A 599 -20.95 -45.99 5.99
C GLU A 599 -20.13 -46.68 4.92
N GLN A 600 -20.78 -47.69 4.31
CA GLN A 600 -20.44 -48.10 2.94
C GLN A 600 -21.57 -47.61 2.03
N VAL A 601 -21.15 -46.80 1.04
CA VAL A 601 -21.84 -46.61 -0.24
C VAL A 601 -23.11 -45.72 -0.22
N GLU A 602 -22.93 -44.44 -0.56
CA GLU A 602 -23.62 -43.88 -1.74
C GLU A 602 -22.80 -42.71 -2.30
#